data_82ccb1ab5c89343c3e144be0c04a98a1
#
_entry.id   82ccb1ab5c89343c3e144be0c04a98a1
#
_cell.length_a   1.000
_cell.length_b   1.000
_cell.length_c   1.000
_cell.angle_alpha   90.00
_cell.angle_beta   90.00
_cell.angle_gamma   90.00
#
_symmetry.space_group_name_H-M   'P 1'
#
loop_
_entity.id
_entity.type
_entity.pdbx_description
1 polymer ?
#
loop_
_entity_poly.entity_id
_entity_poly.type
_entity_poly.pdbx_seq_one_letter_code
_entity_poly.pdbx_strand_id
1 'polypeptide(L)'
;MVVTPELKRALAQVGGAAAVIGPHDEVLHSTVSARSMNIVRGSRIIEETVLAIVRESRQRSTELCRDIDVPATTTGRTAQHLTVRVGPLDAHGNIVLVVDDRAPLLRVEQTRRDFVANISHELKTPIGAIAILSEAVEGAADDPEAVRHFAGRLNKETARVSEMVSQIINLSRLQSDQPMMTPQQVDVCHVLADAVERNRELADSREVNLVVKAEPDLEIQGDPAQLTDAVSNLIHNAIVYSNPRARVAVSSRLVHDVDGDRADIAVADNGIGITDEDQRRIFERFYRVDYARSRDNGGTGLGLSLVKHIAQAHGGSVDVWSKVGQGSTFTLSIPLPSLEFDDEDPVDLAGAHDSSIT
;
A
#
# COMPACT_ATOMS: atom_id res chain seq x y z
N MET A 1 -20.76 12.43 41.41
CA MET A 1 -19.29 12.76 41.34
C MET A 1 -19.01 13.49 40.07
N VAL A 2 -18.34 14.63 40.12
CA VAL A 2 -17.90 15.32 38.87
C VAL A 2 -16.63 14.63 38.41
N VAL A 3 -16.60 14.18 37.14
CA VAL A 3 -15.40 13.57 36.54
C VAL A 3 -14.27 14.62 36.58
N THR A 4 -13.16 14.28 37.26
CA THR A 4 -12.07 15.26 37.48
C THR A 4 -11.40 15.67 36.16
N PRO A 5 -10.81 16.88 36.08
CA PRO A 5 -10.11 17.33 34.88
C PRO A 5 -8.94 16.42 34.50
N GLU A 6 -8.28 15.79 35.49
CA GLU A 6 -7.17 14.85 35.29
C GLU A 6 -7.66 13.60 34.56
N LEU A 7 -8.79 13.02 35.04
CA LEU A 7 -9.39 11.83 34.45
C LEU A 7 -9.85 12.12 32.99
N LYS A 8 -10.44 13.29 32.73
CA LYS A 8 -10.82 13.71 31.36
C LYS A 8 -9.62 13.78 30.45
N ARG A 9 -8.48 14.34 30.92
CA ARG A 9 -7.22 14.39 30.15
C ARG A 9 -6.65 12.99 29.89
N ALA A 10 -6.65 12.13 30.91
CA ALA A 10 -6.18 10.75 30.75
C ALA A 10 -7.03 9.98 29.73
N LEU A 11 -8.35 10.09 29.78
CA LEU A 11 -9.24 9.45 28.81
C LEU A 11 -9.08 9.98 27.40
N ALA A 12 -8.76 11.26 27.23
CA ALA A 12 -8.50 11.85 25.92
C ALA A 12 -7.20 11.34 25.27
N GLN A 13 -6.25 10.84 26.06
CA GLN A 13 -4.99 10.24 25.58
C GLN A 13 -5.13 8.74 25.27
N VAL A 14 -6.22 8.10 25.66
CA VAL A 14 -6.52 6.72 25.27
C VAL A 14 -6.83 6.71 23.76
N GLY A 15 -6.11 5.89 23.01
CA GLY A 15 -6.22 5.86 21.54
C GLY A 15 -7.59 5.39 20.99
N GLY A 16 -8.47 4.85 21.84
CA GLY A 16 -9.81 4.37 21.52
C GLY A 16 -10.94 5.32 21.93
N ALA A 17 -12.17 4.85 21.77
CA ALA A 17 -13.36 5.50 22.30
C ALA A 17 -13.45 5.22 23.82
N ALA A 18 -13.52 6.26 24.66
CA ALA A 18 -13.59 6.08 26.11
C ALA A 18 -14.76 6.84 26.71
N ALA A 19 -15.35 6.26 27.78
CA ALA A 19 -16.44 6.90 28.53
C ALA A 19 -16.39 6.51 30.03
N VAL A 20 -16.95 7.37 30.85
CA VAL A 20 -17.24 7.08 32.26
C VAL A 20 -18.74 6.93 32.43
N ILE A 21 -19.15 5.81 32.96
CA ILE A 21 -20.55 5.41 33.13
C ILE A 21 -20.87 5.42 34.61
N GLY A 22 -21.92 6.13 34.99
CA GLY A 22 -22.42 6.19 36.35
C GLY A 22 -23.19 4.94 36.79
N PRO A 23 -23.59 4.86 38.07
CA PRO A 23 -24.23 3.69 38.65
C PRO A 23 -25.63 3.38 38.07
N HIS A 24 -26.28 4.34 37.41
CA HIS A 24 -27.59 4.19 36.76
C HIS A 24 -27.49 4.10 35.25
N ASP A 25 -26.32 3.66 34.72
CA ASP A 25 -26.03 3.53 33.27
C ASP A 25 -25.99 4.86 32.50
N GLU A 26 -25.98 6.00 33.20
CA GLU A 26 -25.82 7.32 32.60
C GLU A 26 -24.35 7.57 32.24
N VAL A 27 -24.13 8.21 31.10
CA VAL A 27 -22.78 8.61 30.63
C VAL A 27 -22.42 9.92 31.31
N LEU A 28 -21.47 9.87 32.23
CA LEU A 28 -20.94 11.04 32.96
C LEU A 28 -19.93 11.83 32.13
N HIS A 29 -19.16 11.14 31.29
CA HIS A 29 -18.20 11.72 30.36
C HIS A 29 -17.95 10.78 29.19
N SER A 30 -17.67 11.34 28.02
CA SER A 30 -17.27 10.57 26.83
C SER A 30 -16.30 11.36 25.95
N THR A 31 -15.34 10.66 25.36
CA THR A 31 -14.43 11.23 24.35
C THR A 31 -15.16 11.53 23.04
N VAL A 32 -14.52 12.32 22.18
CA VAL A 32 -15.04 12.60 20.82
C VAL A 32 -15.15 11.29 20.05
N SER A 33 -14.15 10.41 20.15
CA SER A 33 -14.15 9.09 19.51
C SER A 33 -15.33 8.21 19.91
N ALA A 34 -15.74 8.22 21.20
CA ALA A 34 -16.90 7.45 21.63
C ALA A 34 -18.22 7.91 21.00
N ARG A 35 -18.32 9.20 20.69
CA ARG A 35 -19.48 9.77 19.98
C ARG A 35 -19.42 9.52 18.48
N SER A 36 -18.24 9.67 17.84
CA SER A 36 -18.07 9.41 16.40
C SER A 36 -18.26 7.94 16.04
N MET A 37 -17.85 7.02 16.92
CA MET A 37 -18.09 5.57 16.77
C MET A 37 -19.55 5.17 17.11
N ASN A 38 -20.42 6.12 17.44
CA ASN A 38 -21.82 5.86 17.87
C ASN A 38 -21.97 4.90 19.07
N ILE A 39 -20.95 4.81 19.94
CA ILE A 39 -21.05 4.06 21.19
C ILE A 39 -21.93 4.79 22.20
N VAL A 40 -21.79 6.12 22.22
CA VAL A 40 -22.49 7.03 23.11
C VAL A 40 -23.27 8.07 22.33
N ARG A 41 -24.54 8.29 22.72
CA ARG A 41 -25.36 9.41 22.22
C ARG A 41 -26.01 10.15 23.37
N GLY A 42 -25.64 11.42 23.56
CA GLY A 42 -26.04 12.18 24.74
C GLY A 42 -25.50 11.56 26.03
N SER A 43 -26.40 11.20 26.94
CA SER A 43 -26.07 10.58 28.20
C SER A 43 -26.30 9.07 28.26
N ARG A 44 -26.36 8.39 27.11
CA ARG A 44 -26.68 6.95 27.04
C ARG A 44 -25.72 6.19 26.12
N ILE A 45 -25.45 4.93 26.49
CA ILE A 45 -24.84 3.94 25.63
C ILE A 45 -25.91 3.48 24.63
N ILE A 46 -25.56 3.43 23.35
CA ILE A 46 -26.53 3.07 22.29
C ILE A 46 -26.60 1.55 22.10
N GLU A 47 -25.45 0.88 22.25
CA GLU A 47 -25.32 -0.55 21.96
C GLU A 47 -25.67 -1.38 23.20
N GLU A 48 -26.72 -2.21 23.11
CA GLU A 48 -27.19 -3.04 24.23
C GLU A 48 -26.13 -4.06 24.68
N THR A 49 -25.35 -4.61 23.75
CA THR A 49 -24.28 -5.56 24.06
C THR A 49 -23.20 -4.91 24.93
N VAL A 50 -22.80 -3.68 24.61
CA VAL A 50 -21.83 -2.90 25.40
C VAL A 50 -22.40 -2.60 26.79
N LEU A 51 -23.68 -2.20 26.85
CA LEU A 51 -24.37 -1.92 28.12
C LEU A 51 -24.45 -3.18 29.02
N ALA A 52 -24.71 -4.35 28.43
CA ALA A 52 -24.72 -5.62 29.15
C ALA A 52 -23.35 -5.93 29.80
N ILE A 53 -22.25 -5.69 29.06
CA ILE A 53 -20.88 -5.89 29.58
C ILE A 53 -20.58 -4.90 30.72
N VAL A 54 -21.00 -3.64 30.59
CA VAL A 54 -20.86 -2.62 31.67
C VAL A 54 -21.59 -3.06 32.94
N ARG A 55 -22.82 -3.54 32.80
CA ARG A 55 -23.61 -4.05 33.94
C ARG A 55 -22.99 -5.30 34.57
N GLU A 56 -22.49 -6.23 33.77
CA GLU A 56 -21.80 -7.42 34.26
C GLU A 56 -20.52 -7.07 35.04
N SER A 57 -19.69 -6.15 34.52
CA SER A 57 -18.49 -5.66 35.21
C SER A 57 -18.84 -5.02 36.57
N ARG A 58 -19.92 -4.23 36.61
CA ARG A 58 -20.40 -3.61 37.85
C ARG A 58 -20.86 -4.64 38.90
N GLN A 59 -21.63 -5.65 38.45
CA GLN A 59 -22.11 -6.71 39.36
C GLN A 59 -20.98 -7.55 39.95
N ARG A 60 -19.96 -7.84 39.12
CA ARG A 60 -18.83 -8.66 39.54
C ARG A 60 -17.70 -7.88 40.20
N SER A 61 -17.73 -6.54 40.09
CA SER A 61 -16.64 -5.63 40.51
C SER A 61 -15.29 -6.05 39.94
N THR A 62 -15.28 -6.52 38.67
CA THR A 62 -14.09 -7.00 37.97
C THR A 62 -13.95 -6.35 36.60
N GLU A 63 -12.72 -6.25 36.13
CA GLU A 63 -12.45 -5.88 34.76
C GLU A 63 -12.91 -6.98 33.79
N LEU A 64 -13.51 -6.57 32.70
CA LEU A 64 -13.91 -7.44 31.61
C LEU A 64 -13.34 -6.90 30.30
N CYS A 65 -12.83 -7.82 29.44
CA CYS A 65 -12.42 -7.53 28.07
C CYS A 65 -13.14 -8.52 27.16
N ARG A 66 -13.87 -8.00 26.18
CA ARG A 66 -14.62 -8.82 25.21
C ARG A 66 -14.58 -8.23 23.82
N ASP A 67 -14.43 -9.14 22.87
CA ASP A 67 -14.62 -8.82 21.45
C ASP A 67 -16.10 -9.03 21.10
N ILE A 68 -16.68 -8.03 20.43
CA ILE A 68 -18.07 -8.06 20.01
C ILE A 68 -18.20 -7.64 18.54
N ASP A 69 -19.14 -8.26 17.86
CA ASP A 69 -19.52 -7.91 16.51
C ASP A 69 -20.88 -7.21 16.54
N VAL A 70 -20.92 -5.95 16.14
CA VAL A 70 -22.14 -5.17 16.05
C VAL A 70 -22.59 -5.19 14.59
N PRO A 71 -23.75 -5.81 14.28
CA PRO A 71 -24.22 -5.95 12.90
C PRO A 71 -24.64 -4.60 12.31
N ALA A 72 -24.56 -4.52 10.99
CA ALA A 72 -25.13 -3.40 10.25
C ALA A 72 -26.66 -3.32 10.52
N THR A 73 -27.16 -2.12 10.76
CA THR A 73 -28.59 -1.90 10.93
C THR A 73 -29.21 -1.27 9.69
N THR A 74 -30.51 -1.51 9.47
CA THR A 74 -31.31 -0.94 8.36
C THR A 74 -31.33 0.60 8.37
N THR A 75 -30.90 1.24 9.45
CA THR A 75 -30.86 2.71 9.62
C THR A 75 -29.49 3.33 9.25
N GLY A 76 -28.64 2.62 8.45
CA GLY A 76 -27.39 3.18 7.91
C GLY A 76 -26.15 3.00 8.80
N ARG A 77 -26.21 2.16 9.82
CA ARG A 77 -25.03 1.80 10.64
C ARG A 77 -24.26 0.67 9.95
N THR A 78 -22.97 0.85 9.72
CA THR A 78 -22.08 -0.20 9.22
C THR A 78 -21.78 -1.23 10.29
N ALA A 79 -21.49 -2.48 9.92
CA ALA A 79 -21.00 -3.50 10.83
C ALA A 79 -19.69 -3.02 11.50
N GLN A 80 -19.57 -3.24 12.81
CA GLN A 80 -18.40 -2.85 13.59
C GLN A 80 -17.86 -4.06 14.36
N HIS A 81 -16.55 -4.23 14.36
CA HIS A 81 -15.84 -5.22 15.16
C HIS A 81 -15.12 -4.49 16.29
N LEU A 82 -15.57 -4.65 17.51
CA LEU A 82 -15.15 -3.85 18.65
C LEU A 82 -14.49 -4.73 19.72
N THR A 83 -13.41 -4.24 20.31
CA THR A 83 -12.91 -4.74 21.61
C THR A 83 -13.42 -3.81 22.70
N VAL A 84 -14.23 -4.34 23.59
CA VAL A 84 -14.82 -3.61 24.72
C VAL A 84 -14.08 -3.99 25.99
N ARG A 85 -13.46 -3.00 26.61
CA ARG A 85 -12.82 -3.13 27.93
C ARG A 85 -13.58 -2.28 28.93
N VAL A 86 -13.97 -2.87 30.03
CA VAL A 86 -14.69 -2.19 31.09
C VAL A 86 -14.11 -2.57 32.45
N GLY A 87 -14.08 -1.63 33.38
CA GLY A 87 -13.59 -1.88 34.71
C GLY A 87 -14.14 -0.89 35.72
N PRO A 88 -14.23 -1.29 37.02
CA PRO A 88 -14.67 -0.39 38.08
C PRO A 88 -13.71 0.79 38.24
N LEU A 89 -14.25 2.01 38.30
CA LEU A 89 -13.47 3.23 38.49
C LEU A 89 -13.33 3.56 39.98
N ASP A 90 -14.40 3.35 40.73
CA ASP A 90 -14.46 3.66 42.17
C ASP A 90 -15.47 2.79 42.93
N ALA A 91 -15.52 2.98 44.26
CA ALA A 91 -16.46 2.27 45.13
C ALA A 91 -17.92 2.73 44.99
N HIS A 92 -18.21 3.78 44.23
CA HIS A 92 -19.56 4.30 44.01
C HIS A 92 -20.28 3.65 42.82
N GLY A 93 -19.65 2.65 42.17
CA GLY A 93 -20.23 1.92 41.05
C GLY A 93 -20.01 2.59 39.68
N ASN A 94 -19.13 3.57 39.62
CA ASN A 94 -18.72 4.15 38.33
C ASN A 94 -17.82 3.17 37.57
N ILE A 95 -18.01 3.12 36.25
CA ILE A 95 -17.30 2.21 35.34
C ILE A 95 -16.54 3.04 34.32
N VAL A 96 -15.29 2.66 34.02
CA VAL A 96 -14.57 3.11 32.82
C VAL A 96 -14.87 2.12 31.72
N LEU A 97 -15.28 2.65 30.57
CA LEU A 97 -15.47 1.94 29.31
C LEU A 97 -14.44 2.43 28.33
N VAL A 98 -13.69 1.50 27.70
CA VAL A 98 -12.82 1.75 26.55
C VAL A 98 -13.23 0.81 25.44
N VAL A 99 -13.40 1.36 24.23
CA VAL A 99 -13.80 0.62 23.04
C VAL A 99 -12.83 0.92 21.91
N ASP A 100 -12.23 -0.13 21.38
CA ASP A 100 -11.31 -0.07 20.25
C ASP A 100 -11.98 -0.68 19.00
N ASP A 101 -11.83 -0.01 17.86
CA ASP A 101 -12.26 -0.56 16.56
C ASP A 101 -11.21 -1.56 16.05
N ARG A 102 -11.63 -2.82 15.89
CA ARG A 102 -10.79 -3.89 15.34
C ARG A 102 -10.80 -3.97 13.81
N ALA A 103 -11.68 -3.24 13.15
CA ALA A 103 -11.80 -3.32 11.70
C ALA A 103 -10.47 -3.08 10.96
N PRO A 104 -9.61 -2.14 11.37
CA PRO A 104 -8.29 -1.97 10.74
C PRO A 104 -7.41 -3.22 10.89
N LEU A 105 -7.33 -3.79 12.10
CA LEU A 105 -6.54 -4.99 12.38
C LEU A 105 -7.05 -6.20 11.59
N LEU A 106 -8.36 -6.42 11.59
CA LEU A 106 -8.99 -7.52 10.85
C LEU A 106 -8.78 -7.39 9.34
N ARG A 107 -8.80 -6.16 8.79
CA ARG A 107 -8.49 -5.92 7.38
C ARG A 107 -7.05 -6.31 7.05
N VAL A 108 -6.09 -5.96 7.90
CA VAL A 108 -4.68 -6.34 7.72
C VAL A 108 -4.53 -7.86 7.75
N GLU A 109 -5.14 -8.55 8.74
CA GLU A 109 -5.11 -10.01 8.82
C GLU A 109 -5.79 -10.68 7.62
N GLN A 110 -6.94 -10.18 7.19
CA GLN A 110 -7.64 -10.70 6.02
C GLN A 110 -6.78 -10.52 4.77
N THR A 111 -6.23 -9.34 4.55
CA THR A 111 -5.33 -9.07 3.42
C THR A 111 -4.12 -10.01 3.43
N ARG A 112 -3.57 -10.32 4.62
CA ARG A 112 -2.45 -11.26 4.75
C ARG A 112 -2.86 -12.70 4.42
N ARG A 113 -4.03 -13.15 4.89
CA ARG A 113 -4.55 -14.49 4.58
C ARG A 113 -4.82 -14.65 3.09
N ASP A 114 -5.50 -13.66 2.49
CA ASP A 114 -5.80 -13.65 1.06
C ASP A 114 -4.51 -13.66 0.22
N PHE A 115 -3.49 -12.92 0.66
CA PHE A 115 -2.17 -12.91 0.04
C PHE A 115 -1.54 -14.31 0.01
N VAL A 116 -1.48 -15.01 1.14
CA VAL A 116 -0.90 -16.37 1.22
C VAL A 116 -1.71 -17.37 0.37
N ALA A 117 -3.04 -17.30 0.42
CA ALA A 117 -3.91 -18.17 -0.37
C ALA A 117 -3.68 -17.94 -1.87
N ASN A 118 -3.65 -16.67 -2.32
CA ASN A 118 -3.45 -16.34 -3.73
C ASN A 118 -2.05 -16.74 -4.23
N ILE A 119 -0.99 -16.53 -3.44
CA ILE A 119 0.36 -17.05 -3.76
C ILE A 119 0.32 -18.55 -4.00
N SER A 120 -0.30 -19.29 -3.08
CA SER A 120 -0.36 -20.76 -3.18
C SER A 120 -1.07 -21.21 -4.45
N HIS A 121 -2.15 -20.53 -4.84
CA HIS A 121 -2.88 -20.81 -6.08
C HIS A 121 -2.08 -20.45 -7.33
N GLU A 122 -1.45 -19.27 -7.36
CA GLU A 122 -0.68 -18.81 -8.53
C GLU A 122 0.61 -19.60 -8.74
N LEU A 123 1.22 -20.13 -7.66
CA LEU A 123 2.39 -21.04 -7.76
C LEU A 123 2.00 -22.46 -8.17
N LYS A 124 0.87 -22.98 -7.73
CA LYS A 124 0.45 -24.36 -8.02
C LYS A 124 0.28 -24.62 -9.52
N THR A 125 -0.23 -23.65 -10.26
CA THR A 125 -0.49 -23.77 -11.70
C THR A 125 0.78 -23.96 -12.53
N PRO A 126 1.80 -23.07 -12.47
CA PRO A 126 3.03 -23.24 -13.23
C PRO A 126 3.87 -24.46 -12.75
N ILE A 127 3.88 -24.76 -11.44
CA ILE A 127 4.55 -25.98 -10.93
C ILE A 127 3.91 -27.24 -11.51
N GLY A 128 2.57 -27.30 -11.60
CA GLY A 128 1.87 -28.40 -12.25
C GLY A 128 2.19 -28.47 -13.75
N ALA A 129 2.29 -27.34 -14.44
CA ALA A 129 2.69 -27.31 -15.85
C ALA A 129 4.14 -27.80 -16.05
N ILE A 130 5.07 -27.40 -15.17
CA ILE A 130 6.46 -27.88 -15.17
C ILE A 130 6.51 -29.40 -15.04
N ALA A 131 5.75 -29.99 -14.11
CA ALA A 131 5.70 -31.46 -13.92
C ALA A 131 5.22 -32.15 -15.18
N ILE A 132 4.10 -31.73 -15.78
CA ILE A 132 3.55 -32.30 -17.00
C ILE A 132 4.53 -32.13 -18.19
N LEU A 133 5.17 -30.99 -18.32
CA LEU A 133 6.15 -30.74 -19.39
C LEU A 133 7.41 -31.60 -19.21
N SER A 134 7.83 -31.86 -17.97
CA SER A 134 8.93 -32.77 -17.67
C SER A 134 8.61 -34.22 -18.11
N GLU A 135 7.42 -34.73 -17.77
CA GLU A 135 6.94 -36.04 -18.23
C GLU A 135 6.84 -36.13 -19.76
N ALA A 136 6.39 -35.01 -20.40
CA ALA A 136 6.31 -34.96 -21.86
C ALA A 136 7.70 -34.99 -22.53
N VAL A 137 8.73 -34.34 -21.94
CA VAL A 137 10.12 -34.45 -22.39
C VAL A 137 10.64 -35.87 -22.31
N GLU A 138 10.39 -36.57 -21.19
CA GLU A 138 10.78 -37.96 -20.99
C GLU A 138 10.09 -38.90 -22.00
N GLY A 139 8.78 -38.71 -22.21
CA GLY A 139 8.00 -39.49 -23.16
C GLY A 139 8.31 -39.23 -24.62
N ALA A 140 8.95 -38.13 -24.95
CA ALA A 140 9.34 -37.76 -26.32
C ALA A 140 10.83 -38.02 -26.63
N ALA A 141 11.51 -38.85 -25.84
CA ALA A 141 12.97 -39.06 -25.94
C ALA A 141 13.46 -39.42 -27.36
N ASP A 142 12.66 -40.08 -28.16
CA ASP A 142 12.98 -40.46 -29.54
C ASP A 142 12.62 -39.40 -30.59
N ASP A 143 12.02 -38.28 -30.18
CA ASP A 143 11.64 -37.14 -31.03
C ASP A 143 12.36 -35.86 -30.60
N PRO A 144 13.51 -35.50 -31.22
CA PRO A 144 14.29 -34.35 -30.83
C PRO A 144 13.59 -32.98 -31.06
N GLU A 145 12.57 -32.94 -31.93
CA GLU A 145 11.80 -31.71 -32.17
C GLU A 145 10.78 -31.50 -31.06
N ALA A 146 10.06 -32.54 -30.69
CA ALA A 146 9.14 -32.52 -29.55
C ALA A 146 9.89 -32.21 -28.24
N VAL A 147 11.06 -32.83 -28.00
CA VAL A 147 11.92 -32.54 -26.83
C VAL A 147 12.28 -31.06 -26.77
N ARG A 148 12.76 -30.46 -27.90
CA ARG A 148 13.10 -29.03 -27.93
C ARG A 148 11.89 -28.13 -27.66
N HIS A 149 10.73 -28.49 -28.20
CA HIS A 149 9.50 -27.75 -27.98
C HIS A 149 9.08 -27.75 -26.50
N PHE A 150 9.01 -28.95 -25.87
CA PHE A 150 8.62 -29.08 -24.46
C PHE A 150 9.66 -28.47 -23.52
N ALA A 151 10.95 -28.64 -23.77
CA ALA A 151 12.02 -28.02 -22.99
C ALA A 151 11.96 -26.48 -23.06
N GLY A 152 11.67 -25.91 -24.24
CA GLY A 152 11.49 -24.49 -24.41
C GLY A 152 10.30 -23.94 -23.58
N ARG A 153 9.19 -24.68 -23.52
CA ARG A 153 8.04 -24.34 -22.67
C ARG A 153 8.35 -24.48 -21.19
N LEU A 154 9.08 -25.51 -20.79
CA LEU A 154 9.52 -25.75 -19.41
C LEU A 154 10.40 -24.61 -18.93
N ASN A 155 11.34 -24.15 -19.73
CA ASN A 155 12.19 -23.00 -19.42
C ASN A 155 11.36 -21.70 -19.20
N LYS A 156 10.34 -21.48 -20.02
CA LYS A 156 9.43 -20.31 -19.85
C LYS A 156 8.66 -20.37 -18.54
N GLU A 157 8.10 -21.53 -18.16
CA GLU A 157 7.39 -21.68 -16.90
C GLU A 157 8.32 -21.52 -15.68
N THR A 158 9.55 -22.04 -15.78
CA THR A 158 10.57 -21.89 -14.73
C THR A 158 10.96 -20.44 -14.53
N ALA A 159 11.20 -19.68 -15.61
CA ALA A 159 11.48 -18.24 -15.56
C ALA A 159 10.33 -17.47 -14.91
N ARG A 160 9.08 -17.83 -15.27
CA ARG A 160 7.87 -17.24 -14.68
C ARG A 160 7.77 -17.47 -13.17
N VAL A 161 8.06 -18.69 -12.69
CA VAL A 161 8.07 -19.01 -11.26
C VAL A 161 9.17 -18.19 -10.55
N SER A 162 10.36 -18.11 -11.13
CA SER A 162 11.47 -17.34 -10.57
C SER A 162 11.14 -15.85 -10.43
N GLU A 163 10.50 -15.26 -11.44
CA GLU A 163 10.02 -13.88 -11.40
C GLU A 163 8.97 -13.67 -10.32
N MET A 164 7.99 -14.59 -10.22
CA MET A 164 6.96 -14.53 -9.18
C MET A 164 7.55 -14.59 -7.78
N VAL A 165 8.50 -15.50 -7.53
CA VAL A 165 9.20 -15.59 -6.23
C VAL A 165 9.93 -14.29 -5.90
N SER A 166 10.63 -13.70 -6.88
CA SER A 166 11.31 -12.42 -6.70
C SER A 166 10.35 -11.29 -6.34
N GLN A 167 9.20 -11.21 -7.01
CA GLN A 167 8.16 -10.21 -6.70
C GLN A 167 7.57 -10.41 -5.30
N ILE A 168 7.36 -11.66 -4.86
CA ILE A 168 6.88 -11.99 -3.50
C ILE A 168 7.91 -11.57 -2.44
N ILE A 169 9.19 -11.85 -2.66
CA ILE A 169 10.27 -11.47 -1.74
C ILE A 169 10.37 -9.95 -1.63
N ASN A 170 10.33 -9.24 -2.76
CA ASN A 170 10.37 -7.78 -2.77
C ASN A 170 9.15 -7.19 -2.03
N LEU A 171 7.96 -7.70 -2.29
CA LEU A 171 6.74 -7.26 -1.58
C LEU A 171 6.78 -7.58 -0.09
N SER A 172 7.35 -8.72 0.31
CA SER A 172 7.51 -9.11 1.73
C SER A 172 8.51 -8.20 2.45
N ARG A 173 9.62 -7.84 1.80
CA ARG A 173 10.63 -6.92 2.37
C ARG A 173 10.06 -5.52 2.61
N LEU A 174 9.25 -5.04 1.69
CA LEU A 174 8.61 -3.73 1.78
C LEU A 174 7.47 -3.68 2.83
N GLN A 175 6.97 -4.82 3.30
CA GLN A 175 5.97 -4.92 4.37
C GLN A 175 6.56 -5.02 5.78
N SER A 176 7.83 -5.33 5.91
CA SER A 176 8.52 -5.24 7.19
C SER A 176 8.72 -3.76 7.51
N ASP A 177 8.43 -3.36 8.76
CA ASP A 177 8.73 -2.02 9.31
C ASP A 177 10.25 -1.69 9.33
N GLN A 178 11.03 -2.31 8.45
CA GLN A 178 12.43 -1.95 8.28
C GLN A 178 12.45 -0.60 7.55
N PRO A 179 13.06 0.42 8.16
CA PRO A 179 13.26 1.70 7.50
C PRO A 179 13.95 1.45 6.16
N MET A 180 13.47 2.13 5.13
CA MET A 180 14.12 2.19 3.84
C MET A 180 15.63 2.28 4.06
N MET A 181 16.41 1.43 3.40
CA MET A 181 17.87 1.56 3.38
C MET A 181 18.19 3.03 3.11
N THR A 182 19.12 3.59 3.84
CA THR A 182 19.45 5.02 3.86
C THR A 182 19.16 5.69 2.53
N PRO A 183 18.19 6.62 2.44
CA PRO A 183 17.82 7.23 1.17
C PRO A 183 19.05 7.91 0.59
N GLN A 184 19.36 7.61 -0.66
CA GLN A 184 20.46 8.22 -1.37
C GLN A 184 19.93 9.14 -2.48
N GLN A 185 20.74 10.06 -2.91
CA GLN A 185 20.43 10.91 -4.06
C GLN A 185 20.47 10.07 -5.34
N VAL A 186 19.39 10.09 -6.09
CA VAL A 186 19.16 9.24 -7.26
C VAL A 186 18.86 10.12 -8.47
N ASP A 187 19.67 10.02 -9.50
CA ASP A 187 19.41 10.61 -10.80
C ASP A 187 18.31 9.82 -11.52
N VAL A 188 17.19 10.50 -11.82
CA VAL A 188 16.05 9.91 -12.51
C VAL A 188 16.43 9.43 -13.91
N CYS A 189 17.37 10.11 -14.60
CA CYS A 189 17.83 9.69 -15.92
C CYS A 189 18.45 8.28 -15.88
N HIS A 190 19.23 7.94 -14.85
CA HIS A 190 19.80 6.61 -14.68
C HIS A 190 18.72 5.56 -14.41
N VAL A 191 17.75 5.87 -13.55
CA VAL A 191 16.61 4.96 -13.27
C VAL A 191 15.84 4.63 -14.56
N LEU A 192 15.55 5.65 -15.39
CA LEU A 192 14.84 5.44 -16.65
C LEU A 192 15.67 4.61 -17.64
N ALA A 193 16.96 4.89 -17.75
CA ALA A 193 17.86 4.17 -18.64
C ALA A 193 17.94 2.68 -18.27
N ASP A 194 18.14 2.36 -17.00
CA ASP A 194 18.21 0.98 -16.49
C ASP A 194 16.89 0.24 -16.68
N ALA A 195 15.76 0.89 -16.37
CA ALA A 195 14.44 0.29 -16.52
C ALA A 195 14.11 -0.02 -18.00
N VAL A 196 14.48 0.87 -18.90
CA VAL A 196 14.31 0.69 -20.35
C VAL A 196 15.20 -0.44 -20.87
N GLU A 197 16.46 -0.49 -20.45
CA GLU A 197 17.39 -1.55 -20.87
C GLU A 197 16.92 -2.93 -20.42
N ARG A 198 16.40 -3.08 -19.21
CA ARG A 198 15.79 -4.33 -18.72
C ARG A 198 14.61 -4.82 -19.56
N ASN A 199 13.90 -3.93 -20.23
CA ASN A 199 12.71 -4.25 -21.03
C ASN A 199 12.97 -4.24 -22.54
N ARG A 200 14.21 -4.00 -23.00
CA ARG A 200 14.55 -3.86 -24.41
C ARG A 200 14.25 -5.14 -25.20
N GLU A 201 14.74 -6.29 -24.73
CA GLU A 201 14.52 -7.57 -25.39
C GLU A 201 13.03 -7.91 -25.53
N LEU A 202 12.25 -7.63 -24.48
CA LEU A 202 10.80 -7.84 -24.51
C LEU A 202 10.13 -6.91 -25.54
N ALA A 203 10.52 -5.65 -25.59
CA ALA A 203 9.99 -4.68 -26.54
C ALA A 203 10.30 -5.08 -28.00
N ASP A 204 11.55 -5.48 -28.25
CA ASP A 204 11.99 -5.95 -29.58
C ASP A 204 11.23 -7.21 -30.00
N SER A 205 11.06 -8.20 -29.10
CA SER A 205 10.33 -9.45 -29.37
C SER A 205 8.85 -9.23 -29.67
N ARG A 206 8.28 -8.10 -29.21
CA ARG A 206 6.89 -7.72 -29.43
C ARG A 206 6.70 -6.60 -30.45
N GLU A 207 7.77 -6.20 -31.14
CA GLU A 207 7.78 -5.10 -32.09
C GLU A 207 7.26 -3.76 -31.49
N VAL A 208 7.49 -3.51 -30.20
CA VAL A 208 7.07 -2.28 -29.52
C VAL A 208 8.18 -1.24 -29.55
N ASN A 209 7.85 0.00 -29.96
CA ASN A 209 8.80 1.09 -30.01
C ASN A 209 8.88 1.82 -28.66
N LEU A 210 10.00 1.65 -27.95
CA LEU A 210 10.30 2.37 -26.71
C LEU A 210 10.93 3.72 -26.99
N VAL A 211 10.33 4.80 -26.47
CA VAL A 211 10.83 6.17 -26.59
C VAL A 211 11.02 6.77 -25.21
N VAL A 212 12.20 7.33 -24.94
CA VAL A 212 12.54 7.94 -23.64
C VAL A 212 12.73 9.43 -23.80
N LYS A 213 12.15 10.21 -22.88
CA LYS A 213 12.37 11.66 -22.73
C LYS A 213 12.56 11.96 -21.24
N ALA A 214 13.80 11.94 -20.78
CA ALA A 214 14.14 12.27 -19.41
C ALA A 214 14.35 13.77 -19.24
N GLU A 215 13.90 14.30 -18.09
CA GLU A 215 14.27 15.66 -17.65
C GLU A 215 15.72 15.61 -17.16
N PRO A 216 16.63 16.44 -17.68
CA PRO A 216 18.02 16.45 -17.23
C PRO A 216 18.12 16.97 -15.80
N ASP A 217 19.14 16.50 -15.07
CA ASP A 217 19.50 16.94 -13.71
C ASP A 217 18.34 16.81 -12.68
N LEU A 218 17.39 15.91 -12.93
CA LEU A 218 16.30 15.64 -11.98
C LEU A 218 16.74 14.57 -10.98
N GLU A 219 16.93 15.00 -9.73
CA GLU A 219 17.37 14.15 -8.64
C GLU A 219 16.28 14.00 -7.57
N ILE A 220 16.13 12.80 -7.03
CA ILE A 220 15.19 12.45 -5.96
C ILE A 220 15.90 11.70 -4.85
N GLN A 221 15.30 11.67 -3.66
CA GLN A 221 15.78 10.83 -2.54
C GLN A 221 15.09 9.47 -2.58
N GLY A 222 15.87 8.38 -2.59
CA GLY A 222 15.29 7.05 -2.62
C GLY A 222 16.28 5.91 -2.76
N ASP A 223 15.72 4.72 -3.00
CA ASP A 223 16.46 3.50 -3.34
C ASP A 223 16.44 3.32 -4.87
N PRO A 224 17.59 3.42 -5.56
CA PRO A 224 17.63 3.34 -7.02
C PRO A 224 17.17 1.99 -7.54
N ALA A 225 17.41 0.89 -6.82
CA ALA A 225 16.97 -0.43 -7.24
C ALA A 225 15.45 -0.57 -7.19
N GLN A 226 14.81 -0.08 -6.10
CA GLN A 226 13.36 -0.09 -5.98
C GLN A 226 12.68 0.82 -7.02
N LEU A 227 13.22 2.02 -7.23
CA LEU A 227 12.70 2.95 -8.25
C LEU A 227 12.83 2.36 -9.65
N THR A 228 13.96 1.75 -9.99
CA THR A 228 14.16 1.03 -11.25
C THR A 228 13.18 -0.13 -11.40
N ASP A 229 12.93 -0.91 -10.33
CA ASP A 229 11.95 -1.99 -10.33
C ASP A 229 10.53 -1.46 -10.57
N ALA A 230 10.14 -0.34 -9.95
CA ALA A 230 8.84 0.29 -10.15
C ALA A 230 8.64 0.73 -11.62
N VAL A 231 9.60 1.47 -12.18
CA VAL A 231 9.54 1.94 -13.57
C VAL A 231 9.58 0.77 -14.54
N SER A 232 10.42 -0.24 -14.30
CA SER A 232 10.50 -1.46 -15.11
C SER A 232 9.17 -2.22 -15.15
N ASN A 233 8.47 -2.34 -14.01
CA ASN A 233 7.14 -2.94 -13.96
C ASN A 233 6.09 -2.16 -14.78
N LEU A 234 6.13 -0.82 -14.76
CA LEU A 234 5.26 0.00 -15.59
C LEU A 234 5.55 -0.18 -17.08
N ILE A 235 6.82 -0.19 -17.47
CA ILE A 235 7.26 -0.41 -18.86
C ILE A 235 6.85 -1.81 -19.32
N HIS A 236 7.11 -2.84 -18.51
CA HIS A 236 6.72 -4.23 -18.79
C HIS A 236 5.22 -4.32 -19.09
N ASN A 237 4.37 -3.74 -18.22
CA ASN A 237 2.92 -3.73 -18.42
C ASN A 237 2.54 -3.00 -19.72
N ALA A 238 3.13 -1.83 -19.98
CA ALA A 238 2.88 -1.07 -21.20
C ALA A 238 3.19 -1.89 -22.46
N ILE A 239 4.28 -2.66 -22.48
CA ILE A 239 4.66 -3.53 -23.60
C ILE A 239 3.68 -4.71 -23.72
N VAL A 240 3.37 -5.38 -22.61
CA VAL A 240 2.56 -6.60 -22.59
C VAL A 240 1.11 -6.36 -23.03
N TYR A 241 0.56 -5.20 -22.67
CA TYR A 241 -0.82 -4.83 -23.00
C TYR A 241 -0.96 -3.95 -24.25
N SER A 242 0.14 -3.73 -24.95
CA SER A 242 0.17 -3.05 -26.24
C SER A 242 0.04 -4.03 -27.43
N ASN A 243 -0.43 -3.51 -28.55
CA ASN A 243 -0.45 -4.26 -29.81
C ASN A 243 0.95 -4.23 -30.47
N PRO A 244 1.27 -5.16 -31.39
CA PRO A 244 2.49 -5.08 -32.21
C PRO A 244 2.60 -3.70 -32.91
N ARG A 245 3.81 -3.16 -32.96
CA ARG A 245 4.14 -1.82 -33.49
C ARG A 245 3.55 -0.66 -32.68
N ALA A 246 3.11 -0.93 -31.46
CA ALA A 246 2.71 0.13 -30.53
C ALA A 246 3.91 0.98 -30.11
N ARG A 247 3.60 2.13 -29.52
CA ARG A 247 4.60 3.02 -28.93
C ARG A 247 4.40 3.09 -27.43
N VAL A 248 5.48 2.88 -26.69
CA VAL A 248 5.57 3.12 -25.26
C VAL A 248 6.52 4.29 -25.02
N ALA A 249 6.02 5.35 -24.42
CA ALA A 249 6.80 6.54 -24.10
C ALA A 249 7.05 6.61 -22.58
N VAL A 250 8.32 6.69 -22.22
CA VAL A 250 8.78 6.86 -20.84
C VAL A 250 9.31 8.28 -20.70
N SER A 251 8.83 9.03 -19.74
CA SER A 251 9.29 10.42 -19.55
C SER A 251 9.36 10.78 -18.07
N SER A 252 10.23 11.73 -17.75
CA SER A 252 10.25 12.39 -16.44
C SER A 252 10.10 13.90 -16.60
N ARG A 253 9.59 14.56 -15.55
CA ARG A 253 9.49 16.00 -15.46
C ARG A 253 9.49 16.46 -14.00
N LEU A 254 10.03 17.65 -13.76
CA LEU A 254 9.85 18.36 -12.49
C LEU A 254 8.47 19.02 -12.49
N VAL A 255 7.74 18.86 -11.41
CA VAL A 255 6.44 19.53 -11.17
C VAL A 255 6.53 20.35 -9.90
N HIS A 256 6.27 21.66 -10.05
CA HIS A 256 6.15 22.57 -8.92
C HIS A 256 4.69 22.62 -8.48
N ASP A 257 4.42 22.28 -7.23
CA ASP A 257 3.08 22.29 -6.64
C ASP A 257 3.08 23.09 -5.33
N VAL A 258 1.89 23.48 -4.88
CA VAL A 258 1.69 24.21 -3.62
C VAL A 258 2.14 23.39 -2.42
N ASP A 259 2.03 22.05 -2.52
CA ASP A 259 2.43 21.11 -1.47
C ASP A 259 3.92 20.72 -1.53
N GLY A 260 4.69 21.31 -2.45
CA GLY A 260 6.11 21.06 -2.65
C GLY A 260 6.44 20.49 -4.04
N ASP A 261 7.72 20.52 -4.38
CA ASP A 261 8.22 20.04 -5.66
C ASP A 261 8.23 18.51 -5.71
N ARG A 262 7.93 17.94 -6.90
CA ARG A 262 7.99 16.50 -7.11
C ARG A 262 8.50 16.13 -8.50
N ALA A 263 9.08 14.95 -8.60
CA ALA A 263 9.40 14.32 -9.87
C ALA A 263 8.23 13.43 -10.31
N ASP A 264 7.66 13.69 -11.49
CA ASP A 264 6.70 12.83 -12.13
C ASP A 264 7.42 11.97 -13.17
N ILE A 265 7.37 10.63 -13.03
CA ILE A 265 7.83 9.66 -14.01
C ILE A 265 6.60 9.05 -14.68
N ALA A 266 6.42 9.29 -15.96
CA ALA A 266 5.26 8.82 -16.72
C ALA A 266 5.63 7.75 -17.72
N VAL A 267 4.83 6.66 -17.75
CA VAL A 267 4.89 5.61 -18.77
C VAL A 267 3.55 5.60 -19.49
N ALA A 268 3.57 5.97 -20.77
CA ALA A 268 2.38 6.06 -21.63
C ALA A 268 2.44 5.01 -22.73
N ASP A 269 1.35 4.28 -22.92
CA ASP A 269 1.15 3.32 -23.99
C ASP A 269 -0.06 3.70 -24.86
N ASN A 270 -0.11 3.18 -26.07
CA ASN A 270 -1.27 3.23 -26.97
C ASN A 270 -1.91 1.84 -27.13
N GLY A 271 -1.97 1.09 -26.03
CA GLY A 271 -2.51 -0.26 -25.96
C GLY A 271 -4.04 -0.32 -25.86
N ILE A 272 -4.53 -1.40 -25.24
CA ILE A 272 -5.97 -1.69 -25.14
C ILE A 272 -6.74 -0.72 -24.24
N GLY A 273 -6.05 -0.05 -23.31
CA GLY A 273 -6.67 0.77 -22.26
C GLY A 273 -7.37 -0.04 -21.17
N ILE A 274 -7.85 0.65 -20.15
CA ILE A 274 -8.41 0.09 -18.91
C ILE A 274 -9.76 0.77 -18.62
N THR A 275 -10.77 0.00 -18.22
CA THR A 275 -12.09 0.56 -17.87
C THR A 275 -12.03 1.35 -16.56
N ASP A 276 -12.96 2.30 -16.35
CA ASP A 276 -13.03 3.10 -15.11
C ASP A 276 -13.24 2.24 -13.86
N GLU A 277 -13.91 1.09 -14.00
CA GLU A 277 -14.10 0.14 -12.90
C GLU A 277 -12.78 -0.55 -12.52
N ASP A 278 -12.04 -1.02 -13.52
CA ASP A 278 -10.78 -1.70 -13.33
C ASP A 278 -9.69 -0.75 -12.83
N GLN A 279 -9.64 0.51 -13.27
CA GLN A 279 -8.66 1.52 -12.82
C GLN A 279 -8.63 1.69 -11.31
N ARG A 280 -9.77 1.53 -10.63
CA ARG A 280 -9.86 1.60 -9.16
C ARG A 280 -9.20 0.43 -8.47
N ARG A 281 -9.04 -0.70 -9.16
CA ARG A 281 -8.66 -1.99 -8.61
C ARG A 281 -7.31 -2.51 -9.08
N ILE A 282 -6.76 -2.00 -10.19
CA ILE A 282 -5.51 -2.51 -10.80
C ILE A 282 -4.31 -2.45 -9.88
N PHE A 283 -4.36 -1.64 -8.81
CA PHE A 283 -3.32 -1.58 -7.78
C PHE A 283 -3.58 -2.55 -6.60
N GLU A 284 -4.70 -3.29 -6.62
CA GLU A 284 -4.95 -4.37 -5.68
C GLU A 284 -4.05 -5.57 -6.01
N ARG A 285 -3.58 -6.29 -4.99
CA ARG A 285 -2.72 -7.48 -5.19
C ARG A 285 -3.48 -8.58 -5.90
N PHE A 286 -2.84 -9.23 -6.88
CA PHE A 286 -3.41 -10.31 -7.70
C PHE A 286 -4.61 -9.89 -8.57
N TYR A 287 -4.96 -8.61 -8.60
CA TYR A 287 -6.02 -8.15 -9.47
C TYR A 287 -5.60 -8.20 -10.94
N ARG A 288 -6.50 -8.67 -11.80
CA ARG A 288 -6.28 -8.83 -13.25
C ARG A 288 -7.60 -8.58 -13.97
N VAL A 289 -7.58 -7.72 -14.97
CA VAL A 289 -8.76 -7.33 -15.77
C VAL A 289 -9.33 -8.53 -16.56
N ASP A 290 -8.47 -9.44 -17.03
CA ASP A 290 -8.89 -10.58 -17.85
C ASP A 290 -8.05 -11.83 -17.54
N TYR A 291 -8.61 -12.75 -16.77
CA TYR A 291 -7.91 -13.96 -16.29
C TYR A 291 -7.48 -14.89 -17.43
N ALA A 292 -8.22 -14.94 -18.56
CA ALA A 292 -7.94 -15.82 -19.68
C ALA A 292 -6.82 -15.31 -20.57
N ARG A 293 -6.87 -14.02 -20.95
CA ARG A 293 -5.88 -13.38 -21.82
C ARG A 293 -4.52 -13.14 -21.14
N SER A 294 -4.54 -12.96 -19.84
CA SER A 294 -3.32 -12.66 -19.09
C SER A 294 -2.54 -13.90 -18.64
N ARG A 295 -3.11 -15.13 -18.75
CA ARG A 295 -2.33 -16.38 -18.60
C ARG A 295 -1.28 -16.53 -19.69
N ASP A 296 -1.63 -16.21 -20.93
CA ASP A 296 -0.70 -16.28 -22.06
C ASP A 296 0.39 -15.20 -21.98
N ASN A 297 0.11 -14.09 -21.31
CA ASN A 297 1.03 -12.97 -21.14
C ASN A 297 1.84 -13.01 -19.83
N GLY A 298 1.68 -14.02 -18.98
CA GLY A 298 2.55 -14.28 -17.82
C GLY A 298 2.34 -13.37 -16.60
N GLY A 299 1.40 -12.42 -16.60
CA GLY A 299 1.23 -11.46 -15.50
C GLY A 299 0.81 -12.10 -14.18
N THR A 300 1.45 -11.74 -13.07
CA THR A 300 1.20 -12.24 -11.71
C THR A 300 0.11 -11.46 -10.96
N GLY A 301 -0.24 -10.26 -11.44
CA GLY A 301 -1.08 -9.31 -10.72
C GLY A 301 -0.40 -8.66 -9.51
N LEU A 302 0.91 -8.83 -9.35
CA LEU A 302 1.69 -8.23 -8.26
C LEU A 302 2.43 -6.95 -8.69
N GLY A 303 2.76 -6.79 -9.97
CA GLY A 303 3.61 -5.69 -10.45
C GLY A 303 3.09 -4.29 -10.11
N LEU A 304 1.81 -3.98 -10.39
CA LEU A 304 1.24 -2.66 -10.07
C LEU A 304 1.07 -2.42 -8.56
N SER A 305 0.76 -3.46 -7.79
CA SER A 305 0.73 -3.35 -6.33
C SER A 305 2.13 -3.09 -5.74
N LEU A 306 3.18 -3.65 -6.35
CA LEU A 306 4.57 -3.36 -6.00
C LEU A 306 4.93 -1.91 -6.32
N VAL A 307 4.56 -1.41 -7.52
CA VAL A 307 4.76 0.01 -7.90
C VAL A 307 4.12 0.94 -6.88
N LYS A 308 2.86 0.69 -6.51
CA LYS A 308 2.16 1.50 -5.48
C LYS A 308 2.89 1.48 -4.14
N HIS A 309 3.38 0.33 -3.73
CA HIS A 309 4.08 0.19 -2.47
C HIS A 309 5.44 0.92 -2.46
N ILE A 310 6.20 0.80 -3.56
CA ILE A 310 7.46 1.53 -3.74
C ILE A 310 7.19 3.04 -3.73
N ALA A 311 6.16 3.53 -4.44
CA ALA A 311 5.76 4.93 -4.42
C ALA A 311 5.51 5.42 -2.98
N GLN A 312 4.70 4.69 -2.21
CA GLN A 312 4.38 5.01 -0.82
C GLN A 312 5.61 4.98 0.11
N ALA A 313 6.51 4.02 -0.08
CA ALA A 313 7.76 3.93 0.70
C ALA A 313 8.69 5.12 0.45
N HIS A 314 8.56 5.77 -0.72
CA HIS A 314 9.28 6.99 -1.09
C HIS A 314 8.48 8.28 -0.81
N GLY A 315 7.38 8.20 -0.03
CA GLY A 315 6.52 9.35 0.29
C GLY A 315 5.70 9.88 -0.88
N GLY A 316 5.68 9.14 -2.00
CA GLY A 316 5.01 9.52 -3.23
C GLY A 316 3.70 8.76 -3.50
N SER A 317 3.22 8.87 -4.74
CA SER A 317 2.01 8.21 -5.21
C SER A 317 2.18 7.64 -6.62
N VAL A 318 1.25 6.78 -7.03
CA VAL A 318 1.10 6.34 -8.42
C VAL A 318 -0.33 6.52 -8.86
N ASP A 319 -0.52 7.14 -10.02
CA ASP A 319 -1.81 7.40 -10.61
C ASP A 319 -1.90 6.81 -12.02
N VAL A 320 -3.14 6.62 -12.50
CA VAL A 320 -3.42 6.13 -13.84
C VAL A 320 -4.47 6.99 -14.53
N TRP A 321 -4.20 7.37 -15.75
CA TRP A 321 -5.19 7.82 -16.72
C TRP A 321 -5.27 6.79 -17.83
N SER A 322 -6.47 6.31 -18.15
CA SER A 322 -6.65 5.34 -19.22
C SER A 322 -8.00 5.46 -19.87
N LYS A 323 -8.08 5.10 -21.15
CA LYS A 323 -9.31 5.01 -21.90
C LYS A 323 -9.25 3.80 -22.83
N VAL A 324 -10.29 2.98 -22.77
CA VAL A 324 -10.40 1.77 -23.59
C VAL A 324 -10.21 2.11 -25.09
N GLY A 325 -9.30 1.41 -25.74
CA GLY A 325 -8.93 1.60 -27.15
C GLY A 325 -8.01 2.79 -27.43
N GLN A 326 -7.61 3.59 -26.43
CA GLN A 326 -6.67 4.71 -26.59
C GLN A 326 -5.34 4.48 -25.88
N GLY A 327 -5.27 3.55 -24.94
CA GLY A 327 -4.11 3.25 -24.13
C GLY A 327 -4.18 3.79 -22.72
N SER A 328 -3.04 3.77 -22.01
CA SER A 328 -2.92 4.17 -20.61
C SER A 328 -1.70 5.06 -20.39
N THR A 329 -1.75 5.87 -19.35
CA THR A 329 -0.60 6.61 -18.82
C THR A 329 -0.56 6.39 -17.32
N PHE A 330 0.50 5.76 -16.85
CA PHE A 330 0.82 5.61 -15.44
C PHE A 330 1.82 6.68 -15.04
N THR A 331 1.56 7.38 -13.94
CA THR A 331 2.44 8.42 -13.41
C THR A 331 2.88 8.06 -12.00
N LEU A 332 4.17 7.85 -11.82
CA LEU A 332 4.82 7.69 -10.52
C LEU A 332 5.33 9.06 -10.08
N SER A 333 4.80 9.58 -8.99
CA SER A 333 5.14 10.89 -8.41
C SER A 333 5.94 10.72 -7.13
N ILE A 334 7.15 11.23 -7.09
CA ILE A 334 8.06 11.17 -5.93
C ILE A 334 8.36 12.58 -5.47
N PRO A 335 8.16 12.94 -4.18
CA PRO A 335 8.47 14.27 -3.68
C PRO A 335 9.98 14.52 -3.72
N LEU A 336 10.36 15.76 -4.04
CA LEU A 336 11.72 16.22 -3.87
C LEU A 336 11.96 16.60 -2.40
N PRO A 337 13.20 16.45 -1.89
CA PRO A 337 13.52 16.96 -0.58
C PRO A 337 13.27 18.48 -0.56
N SER A 338 12.51 18.95 0.41
CA SER A 338 12.41 20.37 0.66
C SER A 338 13.80 20.91 0.94
N LEU A 339 14.24 21.92 0.20
CA LEU A 339 15.41 22.69 0.60
C LEU A 339 14.99 23.45 1.86
N GLU A 340 15.21 22.85 3.03
CA GLU A 340 15.28 23.63 4.25
C GLU A 340 16.48 24.54 4.05
N PHE A 341 16.23 25.82 3.78
CA PHE A 341 17.24 26.84 3.96
C PHE A 341 17.53 26.82 5.46
N ASP A 342 18.68 26.26 5.84
CA ASP A 342 19.28 26.60 7.11
C ASP A 342 19.38 28.11 7.12
N ASP A 343 18.48 28.75 7.85
CA ASP A 343 18.66 30.15 8.24
C ASP A 343 19.92 30.18 9.11
N GLU A 344 21.08 30.29 8.45
CA GLU A 344 22.33 30.61 9.12
C GLU A 344 22.04 31.85 9.95
N ASP A 345 22.16 31.72 11.25
CA ASP A 345 22.12 32.78 12.23
C ASP A 345 22.81 34.03 11.68
N PRO A 346 22.19 35.21 11.77
CA PRO A 346 22.85 36.45 11.37
C PRO A 346 24.09 36.61 12.25
N VAL A 347 25.25 36.49 11.62
CA VAL A 347 26.54 36.78 12.25
C VAL A 347 26.45 38.17 12.88
N ASP A 348 26.47 38.19 14.21
CA ASP A 348 26.48 39.40 15.04
C ASP A 348 27.80 40.21 14.77
N LEU A 349 27.73 41.12 13.81
CA LEU A 349 28.79 42.08 13.49
C LEU A 349 28.73 43.31 14.41
N ALA A 350 28.47 43.10 15.71
CA ALA A 350 28.51 44.20 16.70
C ALA A 350 29.64 43.94 17.74
N GLY A 351 30.89 44.26 17.39
CA GLY A 351 31.97 44.11 18.38
C GLY A 351 33.34 44.57 17.93
N ALA A 352 33.42 45.70 17.24
CA ALA A 352 34.73 46.32 17.06
C ALA A 352 34.64 47.87 16.96
N HIS A 353 34.44 48.48 18.09
CA HIS A 353 34.84 49.90 18.23
C HIS A 353 35.32 50.17 19.66
N ASP A 354 36.52 50.65 19.67
CA ASP A 354 37.08 51.59 20.61
C ASP A 354 37.91 51.09 21.79
N SER A 355 39.19 51.30 21.64
CA SER A 355 40.06 51.88 22.68
C SER A 355 41.47 52.08 22.18
N SER A 356 41.73 53.27 21.72
CA SER A 356 43.05 53.87 21.81
C SER A 356 42.87 55.36 22.02
N ILE A 357 43.32 55.86 23.18
CA ILE A 357 43.96 57.15 23.46
C ILE A 357 44.11 57.24 24.99
N THR A 358 45.23 57.00 25.51
CA THR A 358 46.15 57.93 26.22
C THR A 358 47.38 57.13 26.71
#